data_e440e4d48cb3f7f61524415039a524b6
#
_entry.id   e440e4d48cb3f7f61524415039a524b6
#
_cell.length_a   1.000
_cell.length_b   1.000
_cell.length_c   1.000
_cell.angle_alpha   90.00
_cell.angle_beta   90.00
_cell.angle_gamma   90.00
#
_symmetry.space_group_name_H-M   'P 1'
#
loop_
_entity.id
_entity.type
_entity.pdbx_description
1 polymer ?
#
loop_
_entity_poly.entity_id
_entity_poly.type
_entity_poly.pdbx_seq_one_letter_code
_entity_poly.pdbx_strand_id
1 'polypeptide(L)'
;MDCVRTSIRQKAKSVKCVYRRDRENMPGSAREVLNAEEEGVEFIWKSLPKSFHGDGEVKEVECIKMKLSEPDLSGRRVPEEIENSEFTLKADIVIEALGFDPEDLPSLFKEKDLPVTKWGTIKTSFSTLMTETVSYTHLTLPTTGVV
;
A
#
# COMPACT_ATOMS: atom_id res chain seq x y z
N MET A 1 6.13 -2.92 -4.69
CA MET A 1 6.91 -2.99 -5.97
C MET A 1 6.81 -4.34 -6.67
N ASP A 2 6.48 -5.42 -5.97
CA ASP A 2 6.48 -6.77 -6.53
C ASP A 2 5.52 -6.96 -7.72
N CYS A 3 4.29 -6.44 -7.64
CA CYS A 3 3.31 -6.57 -8.72
C CYS A 3 3.81 -6.00 -10.06
N VAL A 4 4.35 -4.78 -10.05
CA VAL A 4 4.80 -4.12 -11.29
C VAL A 4 6.01 -4.82 -11.90
N ARG A 5 6.99 -5.21 -11.07
CA ARG A 5 8.18 -5.93 -11.54
C ARG A 5 7.85 -7.35 -12.01
N THR A 6 6.95 -8.05 -11.31
CA THR A 6 6.47 -9.36 -11.75
C THR A 6 5.76 -9.27 -13.09
N SER A 7 4.92 -8.26 -13.30
CA SER A 7 4.23 -8.04 -14.58
C SER A 7 5.21 -7.83 -15.75
N ILE A 8 6.25 -7.01 -15.56
CA ILE A 8 7.32 -6.84 -16.56
C ILE A 8 8.00 -8.18 -16.87
N ARG A 9 8.39 -8.93 -15.84
CA ARG A 9 9.07 -10.22 -15.99
C ARG A 9 8.21 -11.28 -16.66
N GLN A 10 6.88 -11.17 -16.53
CA GLN A 10 5.91 -11.98 -17.27
C GLN A 10 5.62 -11.46 -18.69
N LYS A 11 6.44 -10.52 -19.17
CA LYS A 11 6.39 -9.99 -20.55
C LYS A 11 5.11 -9.20 -20.87
N ALA A 12 4.55 -8.49 -19.90
CA ALA A 12 3.52 -7.49 -20.19
C ALA A 12 4.10 -6.44 -21.16
N LYS A 13 3.30 -6.01 -22.13
CA LYS A 13 3.73 -5.03 -23.16
C LYS A 13 4.07 -3.68 -22.54
N SER A 14 3.34 -3.28 -21.54
CA SER A 14 3.58 -2.07 -20.76
C SER A 14 3.05 -2.26 -19.35
N VAL A 15 3.72 -1.66 -18.37
CA VAL A 15 3.29 -1.67 -16.98
C VAL A 15 3.34 -0.24 -16.45
N LYS A 16 2.22 0.22 -15.90
CA LYS A 16 2.08 1.55 -15.33
C LYS A 16 1.77 1.46 -13.84
N CYS A 17 2.53 2.20 -13.05
CA CYS A 17 2.28 2.35 -11.62
C CYS A 17 1.64 3.71 -11.36
N VAL A 18 0.33 3.73 -11.13
CA VAL A 18 -0.39 4.96 -10.79
C VAL A 18 -0.29 5.19 -9.29
N TYR A 19 0.24 6.35 -8.89
CA TYR A 19 0.44 6.66 -7.49
C TYR A 19 0.02 8.09 -7.14
N ARG A 20 -0.78 8.24 -6.07
CA ARG A 20 -1.43 9.51 -5.68
C ARG A 20 -0.50 10.61 -5.16
N ARG A 21 0.73 10.28 -4.82
CA ARG A 21 1.76 11.25 -4.38
C ARG A 21 2.90 11.29 -5.39
N ASP A 22 3.92 12.06 -5.07
CA ASP A 22 5.18 12.08 -5.82
C ASP A 22 6.16 11.01 -5.34
N ARG A 23 7.31 10.96 -6.01
CA ARG A 23 8.38 10.02 -5.73
C ARG A 23 8.95 10.17 -4.31
N GLU A 24 9.10 11.40 -3.85
CA GLU A 24 9.69 11.71 -2.54
C GLU A 24 8.80 11.26 -1.38
N ASN A 25 7.48 11.28 -1.59
CA ASN A 25 6.48 10.89 -0.60
C ASN A 25 6.00 9.44 -0.75
N MET A 26 6.63 8.64 -1.58
CA MET A 26 6.31 7.23 -1.72
C MET A 26 6.92 6.43 -0.56
N PRO A 27 6.10 5.71 0.25
CA PRO A 27 6.63 4.81 1.26
C PRO A 27 7.32 3.61 0.58
N GLY A 28 8.51 3.32 0.98
CA GLY A 28 9.29 2.22 0.43
C GLY A 28 10.73 2.66 0.11
N SER A 29 11.50 1.73 -0.41
CA SER A 29 12.88 1.99 -0.77
C SER A 29 12.96 2.73 -2.11
N ALA A 30 13.66 3.87 -2.14
CA ALA A 30 13.95 4.59 -3.38
C ALA A 30 14.67 3.69 -4.41
N ARG A 31 15.44 2.70 -3.93
CA ARG A 31 16.12 1.72 -4.77
C ARG A 31 15.13 0.78 -5.48
N GLU A 32 14.04 0.40 -4.82
CA GLU A 32 13.01 -0.44 -5.47
C GLU A 32 12.26 0.31 -6.58
N VAL A 33 12.02 1.62 -6.39
CA VAL A 33 11.46 2.48 -7.43
C VAL A 33 12.40 2.54 -8.63
N LEU A 34 13.69 2.80 -8.37
CA LEU A 34 14.71 2.85 -9.41
C LEU A 34 14.81 1.51 -10.16
N ASN A 35 14.87 0.40 -9.45
CA ASN A 35 14.91 -0.94 -10.07
C ASN A 35 13.67 -1.20 -10.96
N ALA A 36 12.49 -0.75 -10.54
CA ALA A 36 11.27 -0.90 -11.33
C ALA A 36 11.32 -0.03 -12.60
N GLU A 37 11.82 1.20 -12.52
CA GLU A 37 12.04 2.08 -13.67
C GLU A 37 13.07 1.48 -14.65
N GLU A 38 14.17 0.94 -14.15
CA GLU A 38 15.20 0.26 -14.96
C GLU A 38 14.63 -1.00 -15.66
N GLU A 39 13.70 -1.70 -15.03
CA GLU A 39 12.99 -2.84 -15.63
C GLU A 39 11.90 -2.41 -16.64
N GLY A 40 11.61 -1.11 -16.79
CA GLY A 40 10.70 -0.56 -17.78
C GLY A 40 9.29 -0.24 -17.26
N VAL A 41 9.11 -0.12 -15.94
CA VAL A 41 7.85 0.34 -15.35
C VAL A 41 7.71 1.86 -15.52
N GLU A 42 6.57 2.31 -16.06
CA GLU A 42 6.21 3.72 -16.15
C GLU A 42 5.48 4.17 -14.88
N PHE A 43 6.02 5.15 -14.16
CA PHE A 43 5.33 5.73 -13.00
C PHE A 43 4.51 6.95 -13.39
N ILE A 44 3.21 6.92 -13.03
CA ILE A 44 2.29 8.03 -13.19
C ILE A 44 2.04 8.64 -11.81
N TRP A 45 2.91 9.57 -11.47
CA TRP A 45 2.90 10.25 -10.19
C TRP A 45 1.74 11.24 -10.05
N LYS A 46 1.33 11.54 -8.83
CA LYS A 46 0.28 12.51 -8.50
C LYS A 46 -1.00 12.22 -9.27
N SER A 47 -1.40 10.96 -9.31
CA SER A 47 -2.59 10.50 -10.03
C SER A 47 -3.32 9.45 -9.21
N LEU A 48 -4.64 9.52 -9.22
CA LEU A 48 -5.53 8.61 -8.50
C LEU A 48 -6.52 7.99 -9.47
N PRO A 49 -6.65 6.65 -9.54
CA PRO A 49 -7.73 6.01 -10.25
C PRO A 49 -9.10 6.34 -9.63
N LYS A 50 -10.08 6.68 -10.47
CA LYS A 50 -11.47 7.02 -10.07
C LYS A 50 -12.44 5.91 -10.45
N SER A 51 -12.30 5.38 -11.67
CA SER A 51 -13.21 4.38 -12.20
C SER A 51 -12.53 3.48 -13.23
N PHE A 52 -13.09 2.28 -13.40
CA PHE A 52 -12.67 1.30 -14.39
C PHE A 52 -13.78 1.11 -15.41
N HIS A 53 -13.44 1.13 -16.69
CA HIS A 53 -14.39 1.01 -17.80
C HIS A 53 -14.07 -0.20 -18.66
N GLY A 54 -15.12 -0.89 -19.11
CA GLY A 54 -15.05 -2.05 -19.99
C GLY A 54 -16.34 -2.85 -19.97
N ASP A 55 -16.45 -3.83 -20.83
CA ASP A 55 -17.60 -4.73 -20.92
C ASP A 55 -17.15 -6.15 -20.51
N GLY A 56 -17.35 -6.49 -19.24
CA GLY A 56 -16.89 -7.74 -18.65
C GLY A 56 -15.38 -7.83 -18.37
N GLU A 57 -14.59 -7.05 -19.10
CA GLU A 57 -13.14 -6.93 -18.93
C GLU A 57 -12.76 -5.46 -18.87
N VAL A 58 -11.74 -5.11 -18.06
CA VAL A 58 -11.24 -3.74 -18.02
C VAL A 58 -10.57 -3.38 -19.35
N LYS A 59 -10.87 -2.19 -19.86
CA LYS A 59 -10.26 -1.63 -21.08
C LYS A 59 -9.59 -0.29 -20.81
N GLU A 60 -10.15 0.46 -19.88
CA GLU A 60 -9.71 1.80 -19.55
C GLU A 60 -9.83 2.07 -18.05
N VAL A 61 -8.91 2.88 -17.57
CA VAL A 61 -8.89 3.41 -16.20
C VAL A 61 -8.98 4.92 -16.28
N GLU A 62 -10.03 5.49 -15.73
CA GLU A 62 -10.14 6.92 -15.56
C GLU A 62 -9.38 7.33 -14.32
N CYS A 63 -8.48 8.27 -14.47
CA CYS A 63 -7.64 8.81 -13.41
C CYS A 63 -7.85 10.31 -13.29
N ILE A 64 -7.61 10.85 -12.10
CA ILE A 64 -7.57 12.31 -11.85
C ILE A 64 -6.19 12.70 -11.33
N LYS A 65 -5.74 13.90 -11.69
CA LYS A 65 -4.47 14.43 -11.18
C LYS A 65 -4.60 14.93 -9.75
N MET A 66 -3.54 14.79 -9.00
CA MET A 66 -3.45 15.17 -7.59
C MET A 66 -2.44 16.29 -7.40
N LYS A 67 -2.71 17.19 -6.48
CA LYS A 67 -1.74 18.11 -5.89
C LYS A 67 -1.45 17.70 -4.44
N LEU A 68 -0.29 18.04 -3.93
CA LEU A 68 0.03 17.85 -2.53
C LEU A 68 -0.22 19.15 -1.78
N SER A 69 -0.92 19.06 -0.65
CA SER A 69 -1.13 20.20 0.25
C SER A 69 0.20 20.69 0.85
N GLU A 70 0.17 21.81 1.53
CA GLU A 70 1.25 22.19 2.43
C GLU A 70 1.44 21.14 3.52
N PRO A 71 2.68 20.98 4.03
CA PRO A 71 2.95 20.02 5.09
C PRO A 71 2.15 20.35 6.35
N ASP A 72 1.54 19.34 6.96
CA ASP A 72 0.95 19.46 8.28
C ASP A 72 2.04 19.53 9.40
N LEU A 73 1.61 19.64 10.66
CA LEU A 73 2.53 19.71 11.81
C LEU A 73 3.44 18.48 11.94
N SER A 74 3.12 17.38 11.29
CA SER A 74 3.95 16.16 11.23
C SER A 74 4.87 16.13 10.01
N GLY A 75 4.83 17.16 9.16
CA GLY A 75 5.56 17.24 7.90
C GLY A 75 4.90 16.44 6.76
N ARG A 76 3.70 15.89 6.97
CA ARG A 76 2.99 15.08 5.98
C ARG A 76 2.15 15.97 5.08
N ARG A 77 2.26 15.73 3.76
CA ARG A 77 1.43 16.38 2.74
C ARG A 77 0.26 15.49 2.36
N VAL A 78 -0.95 16.03 2.38
CA VAL A 78 -2.16 15.33 1.99
C VAL A 78 -2.39 15.49 0.48
N PRO A 79 -2.64 14.42 -0.26
CA PRO A 79 -2.99 14.53 -1.68
C PRO A 79 -4.45 15.03 -1.82
N GLU A 80 -4.65 16.04 -2.68
CA GLU A 80 -5.94 16.64 -3.02
C GLU A 80 -6.18 16.51 -4.52
N GLU A 81 -7.43 16.27 -4.92
CA GLU A 81 -7.80 16.19 -6.32
C GLU A 81 -7.73 17.57 -6.99
N ILE A 82 -7.31 17.59 -8.26
CA ILE A 82 -7.36 18.78 -9.10
C ILE A 82 -8.62 18.65 -9.96
N GLU A 83 -9.57 19.53 -9.76
CA GLU A 83 -10.83 19.56 -10.53
C GLU A 83 -10.57 19.65 -12.04
N ASN A 84 -11.38 18.97 -12.83
CA ASN A 84 -11.32 18.94 -14.30
C ASN A 84 -9.94 18.50 -14.86
N SER A 85 -9.26 17.61 -14.16
CA SER A 85 -7.96 17.07 -14.58
C SER A 85 -8.01 15.57 -14.89
N GLU A 86 -9.20 15.06 -15.15
CA GLU A 86 -9.43 13.66 -15.47
C GLU A 86 -8.71 13.29 -16.78
N PHE A 87 -8.19 12.08 -16.82
CA PHE A 87 -7.56 11.51 -18.00
C PHE A 87 -7.73 9.98 -17.99
N THR A 88 -7.66 9.38 -19.17
CA THR A 88 -7.89 7.95 -19.33
C THR A 88 -6.61 7.23 -19.70
N LEU A 89 -6.39 6.07 -19.09
CA LEU A 89 -5.32 5.13 -19.41
C LEU A 89 -5.92 3.85 -19.96
N LYS A 90 -5.39 3.34 -21.07
CA LYS A 90 -5.73 2.00 -21.54
C LYS A 90 -5.08 0.95 -20.67
N ALA A 91 -5.84 -0.07 -20.29
CA ALA A 91 -5.37 -1.19 -19.48
C ALA A 91 -6.20 -2.45 -19.78
N ASP A 92 -5.50 -3.57 -19.90
CA ASP A 92 -6.13 -4.89 -20.03
C ASP A 92 -6.27 -5.56 -18.65
N ILE A 93 -5.44 -5.17 -17.68
CA ILE A 93 -5.43 -5.68 -16.31
C ILE A 93 -5.17 -4.51 -15.35
N VAL A 94 -5.89 -4.49 -14.24
CA VAL A 94 -5.65 -3.58 -13.11
C VAL A 94 -5.39 -4.40 -11.85
N ILE A 95 -4.34 -4.04 -11.12
CA ILE A 95 -3.98 -4.65 -9.85
C ILE A 95 -4.03 -3.58 -8.77
N GLU A 96 -4.94 -3.71 -7.85
CA GLU A 96 -5.05 -2.84 -6.67
C GLU A 96 -4.08 -3.32 -5.58
N ALA A 97 -2.93 -2.64 -5.47
CA ALA A 97 -1.89 -2.95 -4.49
C ALA A 97 -1.95 -1.97 -3.30
N LEU A 98 -3.11 -1.85 -2.67
CA LEU A 98 -3.42 -0.83 -1.66
C LEU A 98 -3.01 -1.23 -0.23
N GLY A 99 -2.58 -2.46 -0.02
CA GLY A 99 -2.30 -3.03 1.29
C GLY A 99 -3.49 -3.80 1.83
N PHE A 100 -3.48 -4.05 3.12
CA PHE A 100 -4.49 -4.83 3.81
C PHE A 100 -4.99 -4.07 5.02
N ASP A 101 -6.27 -4.20 5.31
CA ASP A 101 -6.82 -3.81 6.59
C ASP A 101 -6.52 -4.91 7.63
N PRO A 102 -6.23 -4.56 8.87
CA PRO A 102 -6.05 -5.56 9.92
C PRO A 102 -7.35 -6.31 10.19
N GLU A 103 -7.23 -7.59 10.46
CA GLU A 103 -8.36 -8.42 10.88
C GLU A 103 -8.85 -8.00 12.28
N ASP A 104 -10.13 -8.19 12.55
CA ASP A 104 -10.73 -7.97 13.88
C ASP A 104 -10.34 -9.13 14.82
N LEU A 105 -9.10 -9.11 15.30
CA LEU A 105 -8.55 -10.13 16.17
C LEU A 105 -9.31 -10.26 17.50
N PRO A 106 -9.78 -9.19 18.17
CA PRO A 106 -10.62 -9.31 19.35
C PRO A 106 -11.86 -10.20 19.14
N SER A 107 -12.54 -10.01 18.02
CA SER A 107 -13.70 -10.84 17.68
C SER A 107 -13.33 -12.26 17.27
N LEU A 108 -12.28 -12.43 16.47
CA LEU A 108 -11.82 -13.74 15.99
C LEU A 108 -11.35 -14.64 17.15
N PHE A 109 -10.63 -14.09 18.12
CA PHE A 109 -10.16 -14.84 19.29
C PHE A 109 -11.14 -14.85 20.45
N LYS A 110 -12.29 -14.14 20.32
CA LYS A 110 -13.28 -13.94 21.40
C LYS A 110 -12.69 -13.28 22.65
N GLU A 111 -11.67 -12.47 22.49
CA GLU A 111 -10.93 -11.72 23.51
C GLU A 111 -11.26 -10.23 23.40
N LYS A 112 -12.37 -9.82 24.02
CA LYS A 112 -12.87 -8.44 23.93
C LYS A 112 -11.92 -7.41 24.57
N ASP A 113 -11.10 -7.86 25.51
CA ASP A 113 -10.15 -7.02 26.24
C ASP A 113 -8.79 -6.89 25.54
N LEU A 114 -8.61 -7.49 24.36
CA LEU A 114 -7.40 -7.34 23.57
C LEU A 114 -7.25 -5.89 23.09
N PRO A 115 -6.27 -5.13 23.56
CA PRO A 115 -6.13 -3.73 23.21
C PRO A 115 -5.73 -3.57 21.75
N VAL A 116 -6.49 -2.78 21.01
CA VAL A 116 -6.18 -2.43 19.61
C VAL A 116 -5.99 -0.93 19.44
N THR A 117 -5.23 -0.56 18.42
CA THR A 117 -5.07 0.83 18.02
C THR A 117 -6.33 1.32 17.29
N LYS A 118 -6.39 2.61 17.01
CA LYS A 118 -7.47 3.20 16.19
C LYS A 118 -7.55 2.63 14.76
N TRP A 119 -6.53 1.92 14.32
CA TRP A 119 -6.47 1.27 13.01
C TRP A 119 -6.77 -0.23 13.07
N GLY A 120 -7.15 -0.79 14.24
CA GLY A 120 -7.46 -2.20 14.40
C GLY A 120 -6.24 -3.11 14.64
N THR A 121 -5.02 -2.59 14.62
CA THR A 121 -3.82 -3.38 14.94
C THR A 121 -3.64 -3.56 16.44
N ILE A 122 -3.03 -4.67 16.88
CA ILE A 122 -2.77 -4.91 18.30
C ILE A 122 -1.89 -3.79 18.87
N LYS A 123 -2.32 -3.24 20.00
CA LYS A 123 -1.57 -2.22 20.72
C LYS A 123 -0.52 -2.88 21.60
N THR A 124 0.75 -2.58 21.37
CA THR A 124 1.88 -3.08 22.16
C THR A 124 2.71 -1.93 22.72
N SER A 125 3.43 -2.19 23.79
CA SER A 125 4.48 -1.29 24.30
C SER A 125 5.66 -1.30 23.33
N PHE A 126 6.16 -0.12 22.96
CA PHE A 126 7.32 -0.02 22.05
C PHE A 126 8.60 -0.64 22.65
N SER A 127 8.78 -0.57 23.97
CA SER A 127 9.99 -1.05 24.64
C SER A 127 10.03 -2.56 24.85
N THR A 128 8.87 -3.16 25.10
CA THR A 128 8.77 -4.60 25.42
C THR A 128 8.14 -5.42 24.30
N LEU A 129 7.49 -4.77 23.34
CA LEU A 129 6.68 -5.39 22.29
C LEU A 129 5.53 -6.26 22.83
N MET A 130 5.13 -6.04 24.08
CA MET A 130 4.09 -6.79 24.77
C MET A 130 2.80 -5.98 24.84
N THR A 131 1.68 -6.65 24.91
CA THR A 131 0.37 -6.05 25.22
C THR A 131 0.26 -5.79 26.73
N GLU A 132 -0.69 -4.97 27.14
CA GLU A 132 -1.02 -4.78 28.56
C GLU A 132 -1.67 -6.03 29.17
N THR A 133 -2.31 -6.84 28.34
CA THR A 133 -2.92 -8.12 28.71
C THR A 133 -1.84 -9.21 28.61
N VAL A 134 -1.10 -9.40 29.69
CA VAL A 134 0.00 -10.36 29.72
C VAL A 134 -0.54 -11.76 29.97
N SER A 135 -0.68 -12.57 28.96
CA SER A 135 -0.96 -13.98 29.11
C SER A 135 0.13 -14.90 28.56
N TYR A 136 1.10 -14.38 27.82
CA TYR A 136 2.01 -15.22 27.02
C TYR A 136 3.47 -14.82 27.10
N THR A 137 4.03 -14.80 28.29
CA THR A 137 5.50 -14.72 28.48
C THR A 137 6.23 -16.01 28.03
N HIS A 138 5.52 -17.02 27.54
CA HIS A 138 6.08 -18.34 27.27
C HIS A 138 6.06 -18.78 25.81
N LEU A 139 5.64 -17.93 24.87
CA LEU A 139 5.88 -18.17 23.46
C LEU A 139 7.25 -17.64 23.04
N THR A 140 8.28 -18.02 23.76
CA THR A 140 9.57 -18.16 23.11
C THR A 140 9.43 -19.36 22.19
N LEU A 141 9.42 -19.12 20.88
CA LEU A 141 9.68 -20.20 19.94
C LEU A 141 10.96 -20.89 20.42
N PRO A 142 10.95 -22.22 20.62
CA PRO A 142 12.18 -22.91 20.91
C PRO A 142 13.11 -22.61 19.73
N THR A 143 14.15 -21.86 19.97
CA THR A 143 15.28 -21.80 19.07
C THR A 143 15.85 -23.20 19.09
N THR A 144 15.38 -24.05 18.18
CA THR A 144 16.03 -25.30 17.89
C THR A 144 17.43 -24.94 17.46
N GLY A 145 18.37 -25.07 18.39
CA GLY A 145 19.78 -25.02 18.08
C GLY A 145 20.02 -26.01 16.97
N VAL A 146 20.40 -25.51 15.82
CA VAL A 146 20.97 -26.34 14.78
C VAL A 146 22.32 -26.77 15.32
N VAL A 147 22.44 -28.04 15.60
CA VAL A 147 23.71 -28.74 15.82
C VAL A 147 24.39 -28.90 14.48
#